data_42954926f17fd8c6222228774dc04af2
#
_entry.id   42954926f17fd8c6222228774dc04af2
#
_cell.length_a   1.000
_cell.length_b   1.000
_cell.length_c   1.000
_cell.angle_alpha   90.00
_cell.angle_beta   90.00
_cell.angle_gamma   90.00
#
_symmetry.space_group_name_H-M   'P 1'
#
loop_
_entity.id
_entity.type
_entity.pdbx_description
1 polymer ?
#
loop_
_entity_poly.entity_id
_entity_poly.type
_entity_poly.pdbx_seq_one_letter_code
_entity_poly.pdbx_strand_id
1 'polypeptide(L)' 'MTVNEALKRIFETDESFLPFFNVESNYFNIVYRNGKNFEVMVPTF' A
#
# COMPACT_ATOMS: atom_id res chain seq x y z
N MET A 1 -7.60 -0.78 -6.87
CA MET A 1 -6.68 -1.82 -6.35
C MET A 1 -7.08 -2.14 -4.91
N THR A 2 -6.99 -3.38 -4.51
CA THR A 2 -7.23 -3.77 -3.11
C THR A 2 -5.92 -3.74 -2.34
N VAL A 3 -6.03 -3.80 -1.00
CA VAL A 3 -4.84 -3.87 -0.15
C VAL A 3 -4.00 -5.11 -0.48
N ASN A 4 -4.66 -6.25 -0.70
CA ASN A 4 -3.94 -7.47 -1.05
C ASN A 4 -3.17 -7.35 -2.36
N GLU A 5 -3.75 -6.71 -3.35
CA GLU A 5 -3.07 -6.46 -4.61
C GLU A 5 -1.88 -5.54 -4.44
N ALA A 6 -2.04 -4.49 -3.64
CA ALA A 6 -0.96 -3.55 -3.38
C ALA A 6 0.19 -4.21 -2.62
N LEU A 7 -0.13 -5.03 -1.63
CA LEU A 7 0.89 -5.77 -0.87
C LEU A 7 1.65 -6.75 -1.77
N LYS A 8 0.94 -7.43 -2.64
CA LYS A 8 1.57 -8.34 -3.59
C LYS A 8 2.52 -7.58 -4.51
N ARG A 9 2.09 -6.44 -4.99
CA ARG A 9 2.89 -5.64 -5.91
C ARG A 9 4.16 -5.11 -5.25
N ILE A 10 4.05 -4.56 -4.05
CA ILE A 10 5.22 -4.02 -3.36
C ILE A 10 6.18 -5.13 -2.96
N PHE A 11 5.66 -6.32 -2.68
CA PHE A 11 6.48 -7.49 -2.37
C PHE A 11 7.29 -7.94 -3.60
N GLU A 12 6.71 -7.83 -4.77
CA GLU A 12 7.34 -8.27 -6.02
C GLU A 12 8.28 -7.23 -6.63
N THR A 13 8.24 -6.01 -6.15
CA THR A 13 9.08 -4.91 -6.66
C THR A 13 10.02 -4.43 -5.56
N ASP A 14 10.98 -3.60 -5.91
CA ASP A 14 11.90 -2.99 -4.94
C ASP A 14 11.41 -1.65 -4.44
N GLU A 15 10.14 -1.35 -4.61
CA GLU A 15 9.56 -0.09 -4.18
C GLU A 15 9.50 -0.01 -2.66
N SER A 16 9.80 1.17 -2.12
CA SER A 16 9.73 1.41 -0.68
C SER A 16 8.33 1.77 -0.23
N PHE A 17 7.53 2.32 -1.11
CA PHE A 17 6.15 2.67 -0.84
C PHE A 17 5.34 2.61 -2.12
N LEU A 18 4.03 2.43 -1.97
CA LEU A 18 3.12 2.35 -3.10
C LEU A 18 1.80 3.03 -2.73
N PRO A 19 1.55 4.25 -3.24
CA PRO A 19 0.22 4.85 -3.09
C PRO A 19 -0.75 4.19 -4.08
N PHE A 20 -1.97 3.94 -3.62
CA PHE A 20 -2.97 3.32 -4.46
C PHE A 20 -4.36 3.73 -4.02
N PHE A 21 -5.32 3.65 -4.93
CA PHE A 21 -6.72 3.87 -4.59
C PHE A 21 -7.33 2.53 -4.16
N ASN A 22 -7.75 2.48 -2.90
CA ASN A 22 -8.34 1.28 -2.34
C ASN A 22 -9.83 1.25 -2.70
N VAL A 23 -10.20 0.34 -3.58
CA VAL A 23 -11.58 0.27 -4.08
C VAL A 23 -12.56 -0.24 -3.03
N GLU A 24 -12.07 -0.89 -1.99
CA GLU A 24 -12.93 -1.40 -0.92
C GLU A 24 -13.34 -0.30 0.07
N SER A 25 -12.42 0.62 0.37
CA SER A 25 -12.68 1.72 1.30
C SER A 25 -13.04 3.02 0.60
N ASN A 26 -12.77 3.10 -0.70
CA ASN A 26 -12.99 4.28 -1.51
C ASN A 26 -12.09 5.46 -1.12
N TYR A 27 -10.91 5.15 -0.58
CA TYR A 27 -9.91 6.15 -0.18
C TYR A 27 -8.56 5.80 -0.78
N PHE A 28 -7.70 6.81 -0.92
CA PHE A 28 -6.29 6.56 -1.20
C PHE A 28 -5.63 5.98 0.04
N ASN A 29 -4.80 4.98 -0.19
CA ASN A 29 -3.97 4.38 0.85
C ASN A 29 -2.54 4.36 0.35
N ILE A 30 -1.61 4.24 1.30
CA ILE A 30 -0.20 4.06 0.98
C ILE A 30 0.27 2.82 1.73
N VAL A 31 0.77 1.85 0.98
CA VAL A 31 1.47 0.73 1.59
C VAL A 31 2.95 1.04 1.53
N TYR A 32 3.65 0.78 2.63
CA TYR A 32 5.08 1.07 2.69
C TYR A 32 5.82 -0.04 3.44
N ARG A 33 7.09 -0.13 3.11
CA ARG A 33 7.96 -1.14 3.68
C ARG A 33 8.60 -0.57 4.94
N ASN A 34 8.45 -1.30 6.04
CA ASN A 34 9.03 -0.94 7.34
C ASN A 34 9.87 -2.13 7.83
N GLY A 35 11.16 -2.10 7.51
CA GLY A 35 12.03 -3.22 7.82
C GLY A 35 11.60 -4.48 7.07
N LYS A 36 11.23 -5.50 7.82
CA LYS A 36 10.73 -6.75 7.25
C LYS A 36 9.22 -6.79 7.10
N ASN A 37 8.56 -5.73 7.54
CA ASN A 37 7.10 -5.67 7.54
C ASN A 37 6.59 -4.69 6.51
N PHE A 38 5.31 -4.83 6.18
CA PHE A 38 4.61 -3.87 5.36
C PHE A 38 3.48 -3.26 6.18
N GLU A 39 3.26 -1.97 6.00
CA GLU A 39 2.20 -1.28 6.70
C GLU A 39 1.38 -0.47 5.71
N VAL A 40 0.11 -0.28 6.05
CA VAL A 40 -0.82 0.47 5.21
C VAL A 40 -1.33 1.65 6.01
N MET A 41 -1.34 2.81 5.39
CA MET A 41 -1.85 4.01 6.03
C MET A 41 -2.79 4.75 5.10
N VAL A 42 -3.69 5.54 5.70
CA VAL A 42 -4.54 6.48 4.98
C VAL A 42 -3.93 7.86 5.16
N PRO A 43 -3.48 8.50 4.07
CA PRO A 43 -2.89 9.84 4.21
C PRO A 43 -3.93 10.85 4.66
N THR A 44 -3.50 11.78 5.50
CA THR A 44 -4.32 12.87 5.99
C THR A 44 -3.90 14.16 5.29
N PHE A 45 -4.87 14.85 4.74
CA PHE A 45 -4.64 16.10 4.05
C PHE A 45 -5.06 17.29 4.88
#